data_dd9c34154f603a4437537da7941e9d31
#
_entry.id   dd9c34154f603a4437537da7941e9d31
#
_cell.length_a   1.000
_cell.length_b   1.000
_cell.length_c   1.000
_cell.angle_alpha   90.00
_cell.angle_beta   90.00
_cell.angle_gamma   90.00
#
_symmetry.space_group_name_H-M   'P 1'
#
loop_
_entity.id
_entity.type
_entity.pdbx_description
1 polymer ?
#
loop_
_entity_poly.entity_id
_entity_poly.type
_entity_poly.pdbx_seq_one_letter_code
_entity_poly.pdbx_strand_id
1 'polypeptide(L)'
;MKEIISSLDIGSNTVKLVVGEYYKDEVHILATSCVKSKGVKKGLIVNPEETLISLKEAFSRCEEMLNTKIKKVLLIVPSYFTEFIKCEGYTTITNEEGKVTAYDMVRSMQSCVYNKVPSNKELVSIMPVEFLLDDKTKVKNPLGKEANKLTCRSIVSLVPKKNVYTAFSVLDSMGVEITDLCLGGLADYYEFKSKENETGLGAVINIGHEKTEVSIINDKILVDTEVLEIGGLNIDKDICYMYNVSKKDACNLKETFALAHKRNASSSWNEELLTNEGENIKINQYEISDIVNSRIKEILDLSKKQINLLTKKEISYIIIVGGTTEVRDFSLVVEEIFGKDIKPCKMNEIGCRHNKYSTVIGTIKYFHDKLSFRVRLAYTMDENNQNEIANIKSKNSNILEKIHGYFFE
;
A
#
# COMPACT_ATOMS: atom_id res chain seq x y z
N MET A 1 8.21 -21.34 -9.04
CA MET A 1 9.00 -20.42 -9.90
C MET A 1 9.23 -19.17 -9.08
N LYS A 2 10.39 -18.54 -9.15
CA LYS A 2 10.68 -17.31 -8.43
C LYS A 2 10.07 -16.14 -9.22
N GLU A 3 9.24 -15.34 -8.58
CA GLU A 3 8.54 -14.22 -9.25
C GLU A 3 9.16 -12.91 -8.80
N ILE A 4 9.76 -12.17 -9.73
CA ILE A 4 10.32 -10.84 -9.47
C ILE A 4 9.29 -9.80 -9.89
N ILE A 5 8.89 -8.99 -8.93
CA ILE A 5 7.78 -8.05 -9.04
C ILE A 5 8.26 -6.66 -8.62
N SER A 6 7.94 -5.65 -9.43
CA SER A 6 8.21 -4.24 -9.15
C SER A 6 6.91 -3.52 -8.75
N SER A 7 6.93 -2.80 -7.65
CA SER A 7 5.77 -2.04 -7.14
C SER A 7 6.14 -0.59 -6.92
N LEU A 8 5.26 0.34 -7.33
CA LEU A 8 5.46 1.78 -7.32
C LEU A 8 4.35 2.49 -6.55
N ASP A 9 4.74 3.29 -5.56
CA ASP A 9 3.88 4.25 -4.84
C ASP A 9 4.35 5.68 -5.13
N ILE A 10 3.44 6.48 -5.69
CA ILE A 10 3.65 7.90 -5.98
C ILE A 10 2.97 8.72 -4.88
N GLY A 11 3.63 8.80 -3.72
CA GLY A 11 3.12 9.55 -2.56
C GLY A 11 3.42 11.05 -2.62
N SER A 12 2.74 11.84 -1.78
CA SER A 12 2.93 13.31 -1.73
C SER A 12 4.29 13.73 -1.16
N ASN A 13 4.89 12.94 -0.28
CA ASN A 13 6.20 13.24 0.31
C ASN A 13 7.32 12.51 -0.40
N THR A 14 7.10 11.24 -0.75
CA THR A 14 8.11 10.39 -1.37
C THR A 14 7.50 9.49 -2.45
N VAL A 15 8.26 9.31 -3.52
CA VAL A 15 8.06 8.23 -4.48
C VAL A 15 8.85 7.02 -3.97
N LYS A 16 8.20 5.86 -3.94
CA LYS A 16 8.81 4.60 -3.50
C LYS A 16 8.69 3.56 -4.61
N LEU A 17 9.80 2.95 -4.96
CA LEU A 17 9.87 1.83 -5.89
C LEU A 17 10.56 0.68 -5.18
N VAL A 18 9.89 -0.47 -5.14
CA VAL A 18 10.43 -1.69 -4.55
C VAL A 18 10.39 -2.78 -5.60
N VAL A 19 11.50 -3.49 -5.74
CA VAL A 19 11.60 -4.71 -6.53
C VAL A 19 11.84 -5.85 -5.56
N GLY A 20 10.92 -6.81 -5.53
CA GLY A 20 10.95 -7.94 -4.62
C GLY A 20 10.81 -9.27 -5.35
N GLU A 21 11.40 -10.32 -4.79
CA GLU A 21 11.20 -11.71 -5.18
C GLU A 21 10.21 -12.33 -4.21
N TYR A 22 9.06 -12.81 -4.71
CA TYR A 22 8.13 -13.57 -3.90
C TYR A 22 8.53 -15.05 -3.90
N TYR A 23 8.82 -15.58 -2.71
CA TYR A 23 9.22 -16.98 -2.54
C TYR A 23 8.87 -17.49 -1.15
N LYS A 24 8.20 -18.65 -1.04
CA LYS A 24 7.78 -19.27 0.23
C LYS A 24 6.98 -18.35 1.13
N ASP A 25 6.00 -17.68 0.55
CA ASP A 25 5.09 -16.73 1.23
C ASP A 25 5.77 -15.47 1.82
N GLU A 26 7.01 -15.21 1.44
CA GLU A 26 7.77 -14.03 1.85
C GLU A 26 8.22 -13.19 0.64
N VAL A 27 8.35 -11.89 0.86
CA VAL A 27 8.93 -10.95 -0.13
C VAL A 27 10.37 -10.68 0.24
N HIS A 28 11.29 -11.11 -0.62
CA HIS A 28 12.71 -10.79 -0.50
C HIS A 28 13.03 -9.54 -1.32
N ILE A 29 13.40 -8.46 -0.65
CA ILE A 29 13.72 -7.19 -1.31
C ILE A 29 15.02 -7.31 -2.11
N LEU A 30 14.94 -7.06 -3.42
CA LEU A 30 16.09 -7.07 -4.34
C LEU A 30 16.66 -5.67 -4.53
N ALA A 31 15.77 -4.67 -4.67
CA ALA A 31 16.13 -3.27 -4.76
C ALA A 31 15.00 -2.42 -4.18
N THR A 32 15.36 -1.29 -3.59
CA THR A 32 14.41 -0.30 -3.07
C THR A 32 14.92 1.10 -3.29
N SER A 33 14.04 2.00 -3.67
CA SER A 33 14.31 3.42 -3.70
C SER A 33 13.20 4.21 -3.01
N CYS A 34 13.61 5.28 -2.34
CA CYS A 34 12.71 6.25 -1.74
C CYS A 34 13.29 7.63 -2.01
N VAL A 35 12.63 8.38 -2.88
CA VAL A 35 13.08 9.71 -3.31
C VAL A 35 12.05 10.76 -2.93
N LYS A 36 12.47 12.00 -2.77
CA LYS A 36 11.57 13.11 -2.49
C LYS A 36 10.61 13.29 -3.66
N SER A 37 9.33 13.32 -3.38
CA SER A 37 8.30 13.55 -4.38
C SER A 37 8.22 15.02 -4.77
N LYS A 38 8.07 15.29 -6.06
CA LYS A 38 7.80 16.61 -6.62
C LYS A 38 6.55 16.51 -7.51
N GLY A 39 5.80 17.60 -7.62
CA GLY A 39 4.62 17.65 -8.48
C GLY A 39 3.43 16.78 -8.03
N VAL A 40 3.44 16.28 -6.78
CA VAL A 40 2.37 15.44 -6.22
C VAL A 40 1.76 16.13 -5.00
N LYS A 41 0.43 16.24 -4.95
CA LYS A 41 -0.33 16.74 -3.80
C LYS A 41 -1.43 15.76 -3.44
N LYS A 42 -1.55 15.43 -2.16
CA LYS A 42 -2.54 14.49 -1.63
C LYS A 42 -2.56 13.14 -2.37
N GLY A 43 -1.40 12.72 -2.89
CA GLY A 43 -1.25 11.51 -3.69
C GLY A 43 -1.72 11.62 -5.15
N LEU A 44 -2.13 12.80 -5.61
CA LEU A 44 -2.49 13.07 -7.01
C LEU A 44 -1.36 13.84 -7.70
N ILE A 45 -1.02 13.45 -8.92
CA ILE A 45 -0.04 14.17 -9.75
C ILE A 45 -0.68 15.48 -10.24
N VAL A 46 -0.12 16.60 -9.80
CA VAL A 46 -0.55 17.97 -10.18
C VAL A 46 0.43 18.63 -11.14
N ASN A 47 1.67 18.18 -11.16
CA ASN A 47 2.69 18.61 -12.13
C ASN A 47 3.45 17.38 -12.68
N PRO A 48 3.07 16.89 -13.88
CA PRO A 48 3.68 15.71 -14.48
C PRO A 48 5.18 15.82 -14.74
N GLU A 49 5.67 17.02 -15.14
CA GLU A 49 7.09 17.24 -15.43
C GLU A 49 7.97 17.10 -14.18
N GLU A 50 7.54 17.69 -13.07
CA GLU A 50 8.25 17.54 -11.79
C GLU A 50 8.17 16.11 -11.27
N THR A 51 7.02 15.44 -11.46
CA THR A 51 6.85 14.05 -11.04
C THR A 51 7.76 13.12 -11.85
N LEU A 52 7.91 13.39 -13.16
CA LEU A 52 8.83 12.64 -14.03
C LEU A 52 10.27 12.66 -13.51
N ILE A 53 10.74 13.81 -12.98
CA ILE A 53 12.09 13.93 -12.40
C ILE A 53 12.23 12.97 -11.21
N SER A 54 11.26 12.97 -10.29
CA SER A 54 11.28 12.10 -9.12
C SER A 54 11.19 10.62 -9.51
N LEU A 55 10.38 10.27 -10.52
CA LEU A 55 10.28 8.91 -11.03
C LEU A 55 11.58 8.44 -11.66
N LYS A 56 12.20 9.23 -12.55
CA LYS A 56 13.50 8.90 -13.17
C LYS A 56 14.55 8.63 -12.11
N GLU A 57 14.62 9.45 -11.06
CA GLU A 57 15.55 9.24 -9.95
C GLU A 57 15.27 7.92 -9.20
N ALA A 58 13.97 7.62 -8.92
CA ALA A 58 13.59 6.40 -8.23
C ALA A 58 13.96 5.15 -9.05
N PHE A 59 13.67 5.17 -10.34
CA PHE A 59 14.00 4.06 -11.25
C PHE A 59 15.51 3.89 -11.40
N SER A 60 16.27 4.97 -11.67
CA SER A 60 17.73 4.90 -11.80
C SER A 60 18.37 4.22 -10.60
N ARG A 61 18.00 4.61 -9.38
CA ARG A 61 18.53 4.00 -8.14
C ARG A 61 18.27 2.49 -8.06
N CYS A 62 17.07 2.03 -8.38
CA CYS A 62 16.77 0.59 -8.37
C CYS A 62 17.46 -0.15 -9.52
N GLU A 63 17.49 0.43 -10.72
CA GLU A 63 18.15 -0.15 -11.90
C GLU A 63 19.66 -0.29 -11.72
N GLU A 64 20.29 0.68 -11.05
CA GLU A 64 21.72 0.60 -10.67
C GLU A 64 21.99 -0.55 -9.69
N MET A 65 21.12 -0.76 -8.68
CA MET A 65 21.24 -1.89 -7.75
C MET A 65 21.05 -3.26 -8.45
N LEU A 66 20.15 -3.32 -9.43
CA LEU A 66 19.80 -4.54 -10.15
C LEU A 66 20.69 -4.78 -11.39
N ASN A 67 21.42 -3.78 -11.85
CA ASN A 67 22.15 -3.76 -13.10
C ASN A 67 21.25 -4.13 -14.32
N THR A 68 19.97 -3.77 -14.28
CA THR A 68 19.00 -4.05 -15.33
C THR A 68 17.87 -3.02 -15.34
N LYS A 69 17.18 -2.89 -16.49
CA LYS A 69 16.07 -1.95 -16.67
C LYS A 69 14.76 -2.50 -16.14
N ILE A 70 14.00 -1.64 -15.47
CA ILE A 70 12.65 -1.93 -15.01
C ILE A 70 11.67 -1.42 -16.07
N LYS A 71 11.03 -2.33 -16.78
CA LYS A 71 10.09 -2.01 -17.87
C LYS A 71 8.63 -2.11 -17.48
N LYS A 72 8.33 -2.76 -16.36
CA LYS A 72 6.96 -3.02 -15.90
C LYS A 72 6.84 -2.80 -14.41
N VAL A 73 5.71 -2.24 -13.97
CA VAL A 73 5.42 -2.00 -12.54
C VAL A 73 3.97 -2.28 -12.20
N LEU A 74 3.73 -2.65 -10.95
CA LEU A 74 2.43 -2.52 -10.30
C LEU A 74 2.29 -1.08 -9.79
N LEU A 75 1.16 -0.44 -10.05
CA LEU A 75 0.91 0.94 -9.62
C LEU A 75 -0.12 0.99 -8.50
N ILE A 76 0.24 1.63 -7.38
CA ILE A 76 -0.71 1.99 -6.34
C ILE A 76 -1.43 3.27 -6.79
N VAL A 77 -2.76 3.21 -6.83
CA VAL A 77 -3.60 4.32 -7.28
C VAL A 77 -4.26 5.03 -6.10
N PRO A 78 -4.43 6.37 -6.18
CA PRO A 78 -5.14 7.14 -5.17
C PRO A 78 -6.60 6.71 -5.06
N SER A 79 -7.09 6.51 -3.84
CA SER A 79 -8.43 5.99 -3.55
C SER A 79 -9.55 7.06 -3.55
N TYR A 80 -9.29 8.28 -4.02
CA TYR A 80 -10.30 9.34 -4.07
C TYR A 80 -11.46 8.94 -4.97
N PHE A 81 -12.68 9.06 -4.44
CA PHE A 81 -13.93 8.79 -5.14
C PHE A 81 -13.99 7.38 -5.74
N THR A 82 -13.41 6.42 -5.03
CA THR A 82 -13.55 5.00 -5.36
C THR A 82 -15.00 4.57 -5.21
N GLU A 83 -15.51 3.84 -6.20
CA GLU A 83 -16.83 3.23 -6.16
C GLU A 83 -16.69 1.71 -6.08
N PHE A 84 -17.47 1.11 -5.20
CA PHE A 84 -17.54 -0.34 -5.06
C PHE A 84 -18.91 -0.81 -5.53
N ILE A 85 -18.93 -1.64 -6.58
CA ILE A 85 -20.16 -2.18 -7.15
C ILE A 85 -20.19 -3.70 -7.02
N LYS A 86 -21.36 -4.24 -6.63
CA LYS A 86 -21.61 -5.67 -6.64
C LYS A 86 -22.00 -6.08 -8.05
N CYS A 87 -21.26 -7.01 -8.61
CA CYS A 87 -21.48 -7.51 -9.96
C CYS A 87 -21.62 -9.02 -9.96
N GLU A 88 -22.40 -9.50 -10.93
CA GLU A 88 -22.53 -10.92 -11.22
C GLU A 88 -22.21 -11.14 -12.71
N GLY A 89 -21.41 -12.17 -13.00
CA GLY A 89 -21.05 -12.58 -14.35
C GLY A 89 -20.97 -14.10 -14.44
N TYR A 90 -21.12 -14.66 -15.62
CA TYR A 90 -21.11 -16.10 -15.81
C TYR A 90 -20.35 -16.52 -17.07
N THR A 91 -19.96 -17.79 -17.07
CA THR A 91 -19.42 -18.47 -18.26
C THR A 91 -19.97 -19.90 -18.31
N THR A 92 -20.03 -20.46 -19.52
CA THR A 92 -20.36 -21.87 -19.74
C THR A 92 -19.06 -22.67 -19.75
N ILE A 93 -19.06 -23.84 -19.11
CA ILE A 93 -17.93 -24.77 -19.13
C ILE A 93 -18.05 -25.61 -20.41
N THR A 94 -17.01 -25.57 -21.25
CA THR A 94 -17.02 -26.20 -22.57
C THR A 94 -15.94 -27.24 -22.80
N ASN A 95 -15.12 -27.53 -21.75
CA ASN A 95 -14.10 -28.55 -21.83
C ASN A 95 -14.74 -29.97 -21.74
N GLU A 96 -14.08 -30.97 -22.33
CA GLU A 96 -14.57 -32.36 -22.40
C GLU A 96 -14.76 -33.00 -21.02
N GLU A 97 -13.99 -32.55 -20.02
CA GLU A 97 -14.08 -33.08 -18.66
C GLU A 97 -15.25 -32.49 -17.85
N GLY A 98 -15.90 -31.42 -18.33
CA GLY A 98 -16.95 -30.70 -17.59
C GLY A 98 -16.47 -30.06 -16.27
N LYS A 99 -15.16 -29.86 -16.11
CA LYS A 99 -14.55 -29.30 -14.89
C LYS A 99 -14.16 -27.85 -15.05
N VAL A 100 -14.41 -27.09 -14.02
CA VAL A 100 -14.03 -25.68 -13.97
C VAL A 100 -12.50 -25.51 -14.03
N THR A 101 -12.04 -24.71 -14.98
CA THR A 101 -10.62 -24.35 -15.13
C THR A 101 -10.36 -22.94 -14.60
N ALA A 102 -9.08 -22.56 -14.40
CA ALA A 102 -8.69 -21.20 -14.07
C ALA A 102 -9.14 -20.20 -15.16
N TYR A 103 -9.17 -20.64 -16.42
CA TYR A 103 -9.66 -19.84 -17.53
C TYR A 103 -11.15 -19.49 -17.41
N ASP A 104 -11.97 -20.46 -17.00
CA ASP A 104 -13.40 -20.25 -16.77
C ASP A 104 -13.64 -19.29 -15.60
N MET A 105 -12.83 -19.39 -14.54
CA MET A 105 -12.88 -18.43 -13.43
C MET A 105 -12.63 -17.00 -13.93
N VAL A 106 -11.55 -16.78 -14.69
CA VAL A 106 -11.21 -15.47 -15.27
C VAL A 106 -12.33 -14.97 -16.21
N ARG A 107 -12.87 -15.82 -17.08
CA ARG A 107 -13.98 -15.47 -17.98
C ARG A 107 -15.23 -15.05 -17.22
N SER A 108 -15.60 -15.75 -16.15
CA SER A 108 -16.76 -15.39 -15.32
C SER A 108 -16.54 -14.05 -14.61
N MET A 109 -15.31 -13.76 -14.15
CA MET A 109 -14.95 -12.47 -13.59
C MET A 109 -14.96 -11.33 -14.63
N GLN A 110 -14.44 -11.57 -15.83
CA GLN A 110 -14.49 -10.60 -16.94
C GLN A 110 -15.94 -10.28 -17.33
N SER A 111 -16.81 -11.31 -17.35
CA SER A 111 -18.25 -11.14 -17.59
C SER A 111 -18.93 -10.24 -16.55
N CYS A 112 -18.42 -10.20 -15.30
CA CYS A 112 -18.95 -9.31 -14.26
C CYS A 112 -18.88 -7.82 -14.65
N VAL A 113 -17.85 -7.42 -15.39
CA VAL A 113 -17.57 -6.00 -15.71
C VAL A 113 -17.90 -5.61 -17.16
N TYR A 114 -18.23 -6.58 -17.99
CA TYR A 114 -18.54 -6.33 -19.39
C TYR A 114 -19.68 -5.30 -19.52
N ASN A 115 -19.39 -4.19 -20.22
CA ASN A 115 -20.29 -3.03 -20.40
C ASN A 115 -20.81 -2.37 -19.10
N LYS A 116 -20.18 -2.63 -17.94
CA LYS A 116 -20.61 -2.05 -16.65
C LYS A 116 -19.67 -0.98 -16.11
N VAL A 117 -18.50 -0.79 -16.73
CA VAL A 117 -17.55 0.25 -16.34
C VAL A 117 -17.91 1.56 -17.05
N PRO A 118 -18.27 2.63 -16.30
CA PRO A 118 -18.57 3.93 -16.89
C PRO A 118 -17.35 4.51 -17.63
N SER A 119 -17.59 5.27 -18.69
CA SER A 119 -16.54 5.83 -19.56
C SER A 119 -15.56 6.77 -18.84
N ASN A 120 -15.97 7.38 -17.72
CA ASN A 120 -15.16 8.27 -16.88
C ASN A 120 -14.45 7.57 -15.72
N LYS A 121 -14.62 6.26 -15.57
CA LYS A 121 -14.01 5.42 -14.53
C LYS A 121 -12.99 4.44 -15.11
N GLU A 122 -12.08 4.01 -14.27
CA GLU A 122 -11.11 2.95 -14.55
C GLU A 122 -11.31 1.79 -13.56
N LEU A 123 -11.22 0.57 -14.09
CA LEU A 123 -11.30 -0.65 -13.31
C LEU A 123 -9.97 -0.89 -12.60
N VAL A 124 -10.01 -1.00 -11.26
CA VAL A 124 -8.82 -1.32 -10.45
C VAL A 124 -8.79 -2.79 -10.08
N SER A 125 -9.89 -3.32 -9.55
CA SER A 125 -9.91 -4.74 -9.15
C SER A 125 -11.28 -5.37 -9.31
N ILE A 126 -11.28 -6.69 -9.53
CA ILE A 126 -12.44 -7.57 -9.45
C ILE A 126 -12.13 -8.59 -8.36
N MET A 127 -12.86 -8.54 -7.26
CA MET A 127 -12.65 -9.42 -6.12
C MET A 127 -13.84 -10.37 -5.98
N PRO A 128 -13.66 -11.67 -6.28
CA PRO A 128 -14.75 -12.65 -6.16
C PRO A 128 -15.12 -12.85 -4.70
N VAL A 129 -16.40 -12.75 -4.40
CA VAL A 129 -16.98 -13.03 -3.08
C VAL A 129 -17.33 -14.51 -2.97
N GLU A 130 -18.01 -15.04 -4.00
CA GLU A 130 -18.40 -16.44 -4.11
C GLU A 130 -18.58 -16.83 -5.58
N PHE A 131 -18.45 -18.12 -5.84
CA PHE A 131 -18.82 -18.73 -7.11
C PHE A 131 -20.03 -19.64 -6.92
N LEU A 132 -20.86 -19.77 -7.97
CA LEU A 132 -22.00 -20.66 -8.01
C LEU A 132 -21.80 -21.66 -9.15
N LEU A 133 -21.88 -22.95 -8.85
CA LEU A 133 -21.90 -24.02 -9.82
C LEU A 133 -23.37 -24.30 -10.18
N ASP A 134 -23.67 -24.21 -11.48
CA ASP A 134 -25.03 -24.42 -12.02
C ASP A 134 -26.11 -23.59 -11.30
N ASP A 135 -25.75 -22.36 -10.86
CA ASP A 135 -26.60 -21.42 -10.11
C ASP A 135 -27.15 -21.95 -8.76
N LYS A 136 -26.62 -23.06 -8.26
CA LYS A 136 -27.11 -23.75 -7.06
C LYS A 136 -26.08 -23.85 -5.95
N THR A 137 -24.90 -24.39 -6.25
CA THR A 137 -23.91 -24.73 -5.23
C THR A 137 -22.91 -23.58 -5.06
N LYS A 138 -22.93 -22.96 -3.88
CA LYS A 138 -21.95 -21.91 -3.50
C LYS A 138 -20.60 -22.51 -3.15
N VAL A 139 -19.53 -21.97 -3.73
CA VAL A 139 -18.16 -22.38 -3.43
C VAL A 139 -17.24 -21.15 -3.41
N LYS A 140 -16.21 -21.17 -2.56
CA LYS A 140 -15.14 -20.15 -2.57
C LYS A 140 -14.10 -20.44 -3.65
N ASN A 141 -13.72 -21.70 -3.83
CA ASN A 141 -12.83 -22.16 -4.89
C ASN A 141 -13.56 -23.20 -5.79
N PRO A 142 -13.89 -22.84 -7.02
CA PRO A 142 -14.55 -23.74 -7.97
C PRO A 142 -13.59 -24.62 -8.78
N LEU A 143 -12.28 -24.34 -8.75
CA LEU A 143 -11.28 -25.02 -9.60
C LEU A 143 -11.37 -26.55 -9.50
N GLY A 144 -11.45 -27.23 -10.65
CA GLY A 144 -11.52 -28.68 -10.76
C GLY A 144 -12.89 -29.29 -10.38
N LYS A 145 -13.88 -28.50 -10.01
CA LYS A 145 -15.25 -28.99 -9.73
C LYS A 145 -16.05 -29.14 -11.01
N GLU A 146 -16.94 -30.12 -11.05
CA GLU A 146 -17.83 -30.37 -12.19
C GLU A 146 -19.00 -29.37 -12.20
N ALA A 147 -19.25 -28.75 -13.36
CA ALA A 147 -20.38 -27.87 -13.60
C ALA A 147 -20.55 -27.62 -15.11
N ASN A 148 -21.75 -27.26 -15.52
CA ASN A 148 -22.04 -26.79 -16.88
C ASN A 148 -21.90 -25.25 -16.97
N LYS A 149 -22.18 -24.55 -15.87
CA LYS A 149 -22.16 -23.10 -15.76
C LYS A 149 -21.43 -22.67 -14.50
N LEU A 150 -20.56 -21.69 -14.64
CA LEU A 150 -19.90 -21.02 -13.51
C LEU A 150 -20.37 -19.57 -13.45
N THR A 151 -20.98 -19.19 -12.34
CA THR A 151 -21.37 -17.80 -12.04
C THR A 151 -20.47 -17.25 -10.95
N CYS A 152 -19.86 -16.08 -11.19
CA CYS A 152 -19.05 -15.33 -10.24
C CYS A 152 -19.83 -14.15 -9.69
N ARG A 153 -19.89 -14.01 -8.37
CA ARG A 153 -20.33 -12.80 -7.68
C ARG A 153 -19.13 -12.07 -7.12
N SER A 154 -18.97 -10.83 -7.51
CA SER A 154 -17.78 -10.03 -7.20
C SER A 154 -18.13 -8.68 -6.64
N ILE A 155 -17.17 -8.10 -5.88
CA ILE A 155 -17.08 -6.67 -5.64
C ILE A 155 -16.03 -6.12 -6.61
N VAL A 156 -16.42 -5.09 -7.34
CA VAL A 156 -15.59 -4.42 -8.34
C VAL A 156 -15.27 -3.03 -7.84
N SER A 157 -13.99 -2.65 -7.83
CA SER A 157 -13.56 -1.30 -7.48
C SER A 157 -13.26 -0.48 -8.72
N LEU A 158 -13.84 0.72 -8.79
CA LEU A 158 -13.70 1.68 -9.87
C LEU A 158 -13.19 3.01 -9.32
N VAL A 159 -12.21 3.62 -9.98
CA VAL A 159 -11.71 4.95 -9.66
C VAL A 159 -11.94 5.93 -10.82
N PRO A 160 -12.01 7.24 -10.57
CA PRO A 160 -11.99 8.22 -11.66
C PRO A 160 -10.76 8.06 -12.53
N LYS A 161 -10.91 8.10 -13.86
CA LYS A 161 -9.78 8.00 -14.80
C LYS A 161 -8.63 8.94 -14.48
N LYS A 162 -8.92 10.16 -14.03
CA LYS A 162 -7.89 11.15 -13.63
C LYS A 162 -6.93 10.66 -12.54
N ASN A 163 -7.35 9.70 -11.69
CA ASN A 163 -6.50 9.13 -10.64
C ASN A 163 -5.41 8.21 -11.21
N VAL A 164 -5.59 7.70 -12.43
CA VAL A 164 -4.71 6.72 -13.07
C VAL A 164 -3.99 7.30 -14.27
N TYR A 165 -4.69 8.00 -15.15
CA TYR A 165 -4.19 8.37 -16.49
C TYR A 165 -2.99 9.34 -16.47
N THR A 166 -2.91 10.23 -15.49
CA THR A 166 -1.75 11.11 -15.36
C THR A 166 -0.50 10.30 -15.01
N ALA A 167 -0.60 9.33 -14.09
CA ALA A 167 0.51 8.44 -13.77
C ALA A 167 0.87 7.55 -14.97
N PHE A 168 -0.15 7.00 -15.67
CA PHE A 168 0.04 6.23 -16.89
C PHE A 168 0.84 7.02 -17.93
N SER A 169 0.42 8.26 -18.24
CA SER A 169 1.10 9.09 -19.25
C SER A 169 2.55 9.38 -18.87
N VAL A 170 2.86 9.62 -17.61
CA VAL A 170 4.24 9.88 -17.16
C VAL A 170 5.10 8.62 -17.26
N LEU A 171 4.59 7.44 -16.85
CA LEU A 171 5.31 6.17 -16.92
C LEU A 171 5.50 5.71 -18.37
N ASP A 172 4.49 5.87 -19.23
CA ASP A 172 4.57 5.59 -20.66
C ASP A 172 5.67 6.42 -21.35
N SER A 173 5.80 7.70 -20.98
CA SER A 173 6.89 8.56 -21.49
C SER A 173 8.29 8.07 -21.08
N MET A 174 8.39 7.24 -20.05
CA MET A 174 9.62 6.57 -19.62
C MET A 174 9.79 5.18 -20.25
N GLY A 175 8.84 4.70 -21.04
CA GLY A 175 8.82 3.34 -21.58
C GLY A 175 8.52 2.28 -20.51
N VAL A 176 7.81 2.64 -19.44
CA VAL A 176 7.42 1.76 -18.35
C VAL A 176 5.95 1.39 -18.44
N GLU A 177 5.65 0.11 -18.58
CA GLU A 177 4.31 -0.45 -18.64
C GLU A 177 3.73 -0.65 -17.23
N ILE A 178 2.45 -0.30 -17.02
CA ILE A 178 1.71 -0.65 -15.81
C ILE A 178 1.08 -2.02 -16.02
N THR A 179 1.52 -3.01 -15.26
CA THR A 179 1.03 -4.40 -15.34
C THR A 179 -0.32 -4.56 -14.64
N ASP A 180 -0.49 -3.91 -13.50
CA ASP A 180 -1.74 -3.96 -12.72
C ASP A 180 -1.85 -2.74 -11.79
N LEU A 181 -3.08 -2.51 -11.30
CA LEU A 181 -3.42 -1.44 -10.38
C LEU A 181 -3.80 -2.01 -9.00
N CYS A 182 -3.46 -1.29 -7.94
CA CYS A 182 -3.85 -1.66 -6.57
C CYS A 182 -4.30 -0.44 -5.78
N LEU A 183 -5.33 -0.60 -4.93
CA LEU A 183 -5.73 0.39 -3.92
C LEU A 183 -4.87 0.23 -2.66
N GLY A 184 -4.49 1.36 -2.05
CA GLY A 184 -3.60 1.37 -0.90
C GLY A 184 -4.10 0.53 0.27
N GLY A 185 -5.36 0.68 0.64
CA GLY A 185 -5.94 -0.07 1.77
C GLY A 185 -5.97 -1.58 1.56
N LEU A 186 -6.14 -2.06 0.31
CA LEU A 186 -6.04 -3.48 0.00
C LEU A 186 -4.59 -3.97 0.11
N ALA A 187 -3.64 -3.19 -0.41
CA ALA A 187 -2.23 -3.50 -0.31
C ALA A 187 -1.77 -3.60 1.16
N ASP A 188 -2.10 -2.59 1.97
CA ASP A 188 -1.75 -2.58 3.39
C ASP A 188 -2.38 -3.76 4.16
N TYR A 189 -3.61 -4.17 3.81
CA TYR A 189 -4.20 -5.39 4.35
C TYR A 189 -3.36 -6.63 4.01
N TYR A 190 -2.93 -6.78 2.74
CA TYR A 190 -2.14 -7.94 2.32
C TYR A 190 -0.74 -7.97 2.94
N GLU A 191 -0.18 -6.82 3.30
CA GLU A 191 1.07 -6.75 4.06
C GLU A 191 0.95 -7.37 5.45
N PHE A 192 -0.14 -7.05 6.16
CA PHE A 192 -0.36 -7.48 7.54
C PHE A 192 -1.41 -8.58 7.69
N LYS A 193 -1.72 -9.26 6.59
CA LYS A 193 -2.63 -10.41 6.58
C LYS A 193 -2.08 -11.53 7.48
N SER A 194 -2.91 -12.00 8.39
CA SER A 194 -2.62 -13.11 9.30
C SER A 194 -3.83 -14.04 9.40
N LYS A 195 -3.65 -15.22 9.99
CA LYS A 195 -4.77 -16.16 10.22
C LYS A 195 -5.90 -15.54 11.05
N GLU A 196 -5.59 -14.60 11.93
CA GLU A 196 -6.53 -13.96 12.84
C GLU A 196 -7.43 -12.93 12.13
N ASN A 197 -6.94 -12.29 11.05
CA ASN A 197 -7.64 -11.26 10.30
C ASN A 197 -8.08 -11.69 8.88
N GLU A 198 -7.96 -12.99 8.56
CA GLU A 198 -8.40 -13.52 7.26
C GLU A 198 -9.93 -13.57 7.10
N THR A 199 -10.64 -13.61 8.20
CA THR A 199 -12.10 -13.65 8.24
C THR A 199 -12.64 -12.50 9.09
N GLY A 200 -13.89 -12.11 8.81
CA GLY A 200 -14.55 -11.03 9.54
C GLY A 200 -14.34 -9.66 8.92
N LEU A 201 -14.88 -8.66 9.59
CA LEU A 201 -14.84 -7.27 9.15
C LEU A 201 -13.71 -6.52 9.85
N GLY A 202 -12.80 -5.94 9.11
CA GLY A 202 -11.70 -5.17 9.62
C GLY A 202 -11.60 -3.78 9.01
N ALA A 203 -10.82 -2.93 9.66
CA ALA A 203 -10.46 -1.61 9.16
C ALA A 203 -8.95 -1.49 8.94
N VAL A 204 -8.55 -0.77 7.90
CA VAL A 204 -7.17 -0.38 7.63
C VAL A 204 -7.10 1.13 7.66
N ILE A 205 -6.18 1.68 8.46
CA ILE A 205 -5.91 3.11 8.58
C ILE A 205 -4.46 3.34 8.14
N ASN A 206 -4.25 4.01 7.02
CA ASN A 206 -2.92 4.40 6.55
C ASN A 206 -2.74 5.91 6.73
N ILE A 207 -1.89 6.31 7.69
CA ILE A 207 -1.61 7.71 8.02
C ILE A 207 -0.38 8.16 7.23
N GLY A 208 -0.62 8.76 6.07
CA GLY A 208 0.41 9.29 5.19
C GLY A 208 0.87 10.71 5.58
N HIS A 209 1.54 11.38 4.64
CA HIS A 209 2.05 12.73 4.84
C HIS A 209 0.93 13.79 4.73
N GLU A 210 0.14 13.78 3.64
CA GLU A 210 -0.90 14.78 3.39
C GLU A 210 -2.32 14.23 3.53
N LYS A 211 -2.47 12.92 3.62
CA LYS A 211 -3.76 12.23 3.71
C LYS A 211 -3.70 11.05 4.66
N THR A 212 -4.86 10.70 5.17
CA THR A 212 -5.11 9.42 5.86
C THR A 212 -6.16 8.66 5.09
N GLU A 213 -5.88 7.40 4.75
CA GLU A 213 -6.81 6.52 4.05
C GLU A 213 -7.44 5.56 5.05
N VAL A 214 -8.76 5.46 5.05
CA VAL A 214 -9.53 4.55 5.90
C VAL A 214 -10.29 3.59 5.00
N SER A 215 -10.01 2.29 5.14
CA SER A 215 -10.55 1.24 4.28
C SER A 215 -11.23 0.16 5.11
N ILE A 216 -12.29 -0.43 4.59
CA ILE A 216 -13.02 -1.54 5.22
C ILE A 216 -12.76 -2.80 4.43
N ILE A 217 -12.30 -3.84 5.12
CA ILE A 217 -12.03 -5.16 4.58
C ILE A 217 -13.05 -6.13 5.15
N ASN A 218 -13.69 -6.93 4.31
CA ASN A 218 -14.57 -8.02 4.74
C ASN A 218 -14.14 -9.34 4.09
N ASP A 219 -13.72 -10.31 4.88
CA ASP A 219 -13.25 -11.63 4.39
C ASP A 219 -12.21 -11.50 3.25
N LYS A 220 -11.14 -10.71 3.46
CA LYS A 220 -10.05 -10.40 2.50
C LYS A 220 -10.43 -9.48 1.35
N ILE A 221 -11.67 -9.01 1.28
CA ILE A 221 -12.17 -8.18 0.18
C ILE A 221 -12.28 -6.74 0.65
N LEU A 222 -11.68 -5.81 -0.08
CA LEU A 222 -11.88 -4.38 0.12
C LEU A 222 -13.30 -4.02 -0.33
N VAL A 223 -14.12 -3.57 0.61
CA VAL A 223 -15.55 -3.29 0.37
C VAL A 223 -15.88 -1.81 0.34
N ASP A 224 -15.05 -0.99 0.98
CA ASP A 224 -15.22 0.46 0.98
C ASP A 224 -13.90 1.16 1.37
N THR A 225 -13.70 2.42 0.94
CA THR A 225 -12.55 3.23 1.31
C THR A 225 -12.85 4.72 1.19
N GLU A 226 -12.28 5.51 2.09
CA GLU A 226 -12.40 6.96 2.07
C GLU A 226 -11.07 7.62 2.42
N VAL A 227 -10.85 8.81 1.90
CA VAL A 227 -9.62 9.58 2.09
C VAL A 227 -9.92 10.83 2.92
N LEU A 228 -9.31 10.92 4.09
CA LEU A 228 -9.27 12.11 4.93
C LEU A 228 -8.09 12.99 4.51
N GLU A 229 -8.35 14.27 4.22
CA GLU A 229 -7.32 15.23 3.80
C GLU A 229 -6.51 15.78 4.98
N ILE A 230 -6.06 14.88 5.86
CA ILE A 230 -5.24 15.17 7.04
C ILE A 230 -4.17 14.09 7.19
N GLY A 231 -2.96 14.48 7.60
CA GLY A 231 -1.83 13.56 7.77
C GLY A 231 -0.65 14.22 8.49
N GLY A 232 0.54 13.61 8.40
CA GLY A 232 1.75 14.08 9.08
C GLY A 232 2.17 15.51 8.77
N LEU A 233 1.85 16.02 7.57
CA LEU A 233 2.11 17.42 7.21
C LEU A 233 1.33 18.43 8.09
N ASN A 234 0.17 18.04 8.59
CA ASN A 234 -0.60 18.91 9.48
C ASN A 234 0.13 19.12 10.80
N ILE A 235 0.80 18.07 11.32
CA ILE A 235 1.68 18.19 12.50
C ILE A 235 2.84 19.15 12.22
N ASP A 236 3.50 18.99 11.04
CA ASP A 236 4.62 19.88 10.65
C ASP A 236 4.16 21.35 10.58
N LYS A 237 2.95 21.60 10.03
CA LYS A 237 2.38 22.96 9.97
C LYS A 237 2.10 23.55 11.34
N ASP A 238 1.59 22.75 12.28
CA ASP A 238 1.34 23.22 13.64
C ASP A 238 2.64 23.62 14.33
N ILE A 239 3.70 22.81 14.18
CA ILE A 239 5.03 23.09 14.70
C ILE A 239 5.61 24.37 14.05
N CYS A 240 5.51 24.48 12.70
CA CYS A 240 5.96 25.68 11.98
C CYS A 240 5.26 26.95 12.51
N TYR A 241 3.95 26.87 12.73
CA TYR A 241 3.15 28.00 13.18
C TYR A 241 3.52 28.42 14.61
N MET A 242 3.67 27.43 15.52
CA MET A 242 3.92 27.69 16.94
C MET A 242 5.32 28.23 17.21
N TYR A 243 6.32 27.77 16.44
CA TYR A 243 7.74 28.07 16.71
C TYR A 243 8.39 28.94 15.63
N ASN A 244 7.65 29.33 14.58
CA ASN A 244 8.18 30.09 13.44
C ASN A 244 9.44 29.46 12.82
N VAL A 245 9.47 28.11 12.69
CA VAL A 245 10.59 27.36 12.12
C VAL A 245 10.31 26.89 10.69
N SER A 246 11.36 26.48 9.97
CA SER A 246 11.20 25.96 8.62
C SER A 246 10.43 24.61 8.62
N LYS A 247 9.79 24.27 7.48
CA LYS A 247 9.13 22.96 7.31
C LYS A 247 10.09 21.78 7.51
N LYS A 248 11.36 21.96 7.14
CA LYS A 248 12.39 20.93 7.31
C LYS A 248 12.67 20.70 8.79
N ASP A 249 12.81 21.77 9.56
CA ASP A 249 13.09 21.70 10.99
C ASP A 249 11.88 21.17 11.75
N ALA A 250 10.67 21.59 11.40
CA ALA A 250 9.42 21.06 11.97
C ALA A 250 9.29 19.55 11.73
N CYS A 251 9.56 19.07 10.51
CA CYS A 251 9.54 17.65 10.19
C CYS A 251 10.60 16.89 11.00
N ASN A 252 11.80 17.42 11.09
CA ASN A 252 12.90 16.83 11.87
C ASN A 252 12.53 16.76 13.37
N LEU A 253 12.03 17.84 13.95
CA LEU A 253 11.56 17.88 15.34
C LEU A 253 10.50 16.82 15.61
N LYS A 254 9.51 16.70 14.73
CA LYS A 254 8.46 15.67 14.84
C LYS A 254 9.04 14.25 14.83
N GLU A 255 10.00 13.98 13.94
CA GLU A 255 10.51 12.62 13.71
C GLU A 255 11.59 12.21 14.73
N THR A 256 12.38 13.14 15.23
CA THR A 256 13.55 12.82 16.06
C THR A 256 13.42 13.24 17.53
N PHE A 257 12.75 14.36 17.81
CA PHE A 257 12.70 14.95 19.15
C PHE A 257 11.36 14.78 19.86
N ALA A 258 10.24 15.08 19.19
CA ALA A 258 8.90 14.95 19.77
C ALA A 258 8.48 13.49 20.04
N LEU A 259 7.52 13.34 20.94
CA LEU A 259 6.82 12.09 21.19
C LEU A 259 5.36 12.23 20.76
N ALA A 260 4.78 11.16 20.24
CA ALA A 260 3.36 11.14 19.85
C ALA A 260 2.43 11.25 21.08
N HIS A 261 2.91 10.87 22.26
CA HIS A 261 2.17 10.99 23.51
C HIS A 261 2.98 11.73 24.55
N LYS A 262 2.45 12.86 25.05
CA LYS A 262 3.15 13.77 25.98
C LYS A 262 3.47 13.15 27.36
N ARG A 263 2.84 12.02 27.73
CA ARG A 263 3.03 11.37 29.03
C ARG A 263 4.50 11.03 29.34
N ASN A 264 5.25 10.63 28.31
CA ASN A 264 6.64 10.22 28.43
C ASN A 264 7.62 11.36 28.07
N ALA A 265 7.13 12.52 27.64
CA ALA A 265 7.95 13.65 27.23
C ALA A 265 8.59 14.34 28.46
N SER A 266 9.84 14.73 28.31
CA SER A 266 10.61 15.39 29.35
C SER A 266 10.38 16.91 29.32
N SER A 267 10.09 17.50 30.48
CA SER A 267 10.05 18.97 30.64
C SER A 267 11.44 19.61 30.76
N SER A 268 12.50 18.81 30.89
CA SER A 268 13.88 19.31 30.99
C SER A 268 14.69 19.21 29.70
N TRP A 269 14.20 18.43 28.72
CA TRP A 269 14.88 18.27 27.44
C TRP A 269 14.47 19.39 26.47
N ASN A 270 15.47 20.00 25.87
CA ASN A 270 15.25 21.11 24.95
C ASN A 270 16.12 20.94 23.71
N GLU A 271 15.59 21.38 22.57
CA GLU A 271 16.29 21.51 21.29
C GLU A 271 16.44 22.97 20.95
N GLU A 272 17.61 23.37 20.46
CA GLU A 272 17.90 24.77 20.08
C GLU A 272 17.91 24.89 18.56
N LEU A 273 17.13 25.81 18.04
CA LEU A 273 16.96 26.04 16.60
C LEU A 273 16.87 27.54 16.30
N LEU A 274 17.05 27.85 15.00
CA LEU A 274 16.81 29.18 14.47
C LEU A 274 15.38 29.30 13.92
N THR A 275 14.70 30.37 14.27
CA THR A 275 13.45 30.77 13.62
C THR A 275 13.71 31.19 12.16
N ASN A 276 12.63 31.34 11.38
CA ASN A 276 12.71 31.88 10.02
C ASN A 276 13.24 33.33 9.99
N GLU A 277 13.22 34.05 11.12
CA GLU A 277 13.73 35.41 11.30
C GLU A 277 15.20 35.43 11.81
N GLY A 278 15.79 34.24 12.05
CA GLY A 278 17.18 34.09 12.50
C GLY A 278 17.36 34.23 14.01
N GLU A 279 16.30 34.20 14.81
CA GLU A 279 16.34 34.23 16.27
C GLU A 279 16.60 32.83 16.81
N ASN A 280 17.45 32.73 17.85
CA ASN A 280 17.64 31.47 18.58
C ASN A 280 16.42 31.20 19.48
N ILE A 281 15.78 30.06 19.30
CA ILE A 281 14.72 29.58 20.17
C ILE A 281 15.09 28.26 20.83
N LYS A 282 14.52 28.03 22.00
CA LYS A 282 14.66 26.79 22.75
C LYS A 282 13.29 26.12 22.86
N ILE A 283 13.18 24.94 22.26
CA ILE A 283 11.93 24.18 22.20
C ILE A 283 11.98 23.06 23.21
N ASN A 284 10.99 23.05 24.10
CA ASN A 284 10.85 22.03 25.14
C ASN A 284 10.18 20.76 24.58
N GLN A 285 10.72 19.57 24.93
CA GLN A 285 10.18 18.31 24.43
C GLN A 285 8.72 18.08 24.86
N TYR A 286 8.34 18.44 26.07
CA TYR A 286 6.97 18.27 26.54
C TYR A 286 5.97 19.14 25.74
N GLU A 287 6.33 20.40 25.50
CA GLU A 287 5.49 21.34 24.77
C GLU A 287 5.28 20.92 23.32
N ILE A 288 6.34 20.55 22.61
CA ILE A 288 6.21 20.09 21.21
C ILE A 288 5.47 18.74 21.15
N SER A 289 5.66 17.86 22.12
CA SER A 289 4.95 16.60 22.18
C SER A 289 3.45 16.77 22.47
N ASP A 290 3.06 17.84 23.18
CA ASP A 290 1.64 18.17 23.36
C ASP A 290 0.98 18.59 22.06
N ILE A 291 1.68 19.36 21.21
CA ILE A 291 1.22 19.74 19.86
C ILE A 291 1.06 18.48 18.99
N VAL A 292 2.10 17.63 18.95
CA VAL A 292 2.10 16.39 18.16
C VAL A 292 0.99 15.44 18.62
N ASN A 293 0.84 15.26 19.94
CA ASN A 293 -0.19 14.42 20.55
C ASN A 293 -1.60 14.88 20.16
N SER A 294 -1.85 16.18 20.27
CA SER A 294 -3.17 16.78 19.94
C SER A 294 -3.56 16.51 18.48
N ARG A 295 -2.61 16.67 17.54
CA ARG A 295 -2.88 16.42 16.12
C ARG A 295 -3.02 14.93 15.79
N ILE A 296 -2.22 14.05 16.39
CA ILE A 296 -2.34 12.60 16.20
C ILE A 296 -3.69 12.11 16.73
N LYS A 297 -4.13 12.58 17.90
CA LYS A 297 -5.47 12.27 18.45
C LYS A 297 -6.57 12.68 17.48
N GLU A 298 -6.52 13.89 16.94
CA GLU A 298 -7.49 14.34 15.95
C GLU A 298 -7.53 13.44 14.71
N ILE A 299 -6.37 13.06 14.16
CA ILE A 299 -6.30 12.16 13.00
C ILE A 299 -6.94 10.81 13.33
N LEU A 300 -6.64 10.23 14.49
CA LEU A 300 -7.18 8.93 14.90
C LEU A 300 -8.68 9.01 15.23
N ASP A 301 -9.15 10.07 15.86
CA ASP A 301 -10.58 10.30 16.14
C ASP A 301 -11.39 10.47 14.85
N LEU A 302 -10.86 11.23 13.87
CA LEU A 302 -11.46 11.35 12.55
C LEU A 302 -11.50 10.01 11.83
N SER A 303 -10.41 9.22 11.91
CA SER A 303 -10.36 7.87 11.34
C SER A 303 -11.39 6.94 11.97
N LYS A 304 -11.54 6.98 13.30
CA LYS A 304 -12.57 6.21 14.04
C LYS A 304 -13.99 6.60 13.63
N LYS A 305 -14.25 7.91 13.49
CA LYS A 305 -15.53 8.42 12.97
C LYS A 305 -15.78 7.93 11.55
N GLN A 306 -14.75 7.95 10.68
CA GLN A 306 -14.87 7.50 9.31
C GLN A 306 -15.17 6.00 9.22
N ILE A 307 -14.54 5.14 10.03
CA ILE A 307 -14.90 3.72 10.13
C ILE A 307 -16.40 3.57 10.42
N ASN A 308 -16.92 4.30 11.40
CA ASN A 308 -18.35 4.26 11.78
C ASN A 308 -19.31 4.80 10.69
N LEU A 309 -18.81 5.63 9.76
CA LEU A 309 -19.57 6.08 8.60
C LEU A 309 -19.59 5.01 7.51
N LEU A 310 -18.46 4.36 7.23
CA LEU A 310 -18.31 3.33 6.20
C LEU A 310 -19.01 2.02 6.57
N THR A 311 -19.11 1.69 7.87
CA THR A 311 -19.82 0.50 8.32
C THR A 311 -20.51 0.69 9.67
N LYS A 312 -21.69 0.05 9.83
CA LYS A 312 -22.42 -0.03 11.11
C LYS A 312 -22.21 -1.36 11.82
N LYS A 313 -21.47 -2.27 11.21
CA LYS A 313 -21.14 -3.57 11.79
C LYS A 313 -19.94 -3.45 12.71
N GLU A 314 -19.84 -4.36 13.67
CA GLU A 314 -18.70 -4.46 14.57
C GLU A 314 -17.42 -4.82 13.79
N ILE A 315 -16.33 -4.12 14.11
CA ILE A 315 -14.99 -4.33 13.54
C ILE A 315 -14.26 -5.35 14.41
N SER A 316 -13.77 -6.42 13.79
CA SER A 316 -13.03 -7.50 14.48
C SER A 316 -11.55 -7.17 14.65
N TYR A 317 -10.95 -6.36 13.77
CA TYR A 317 -9.54 -5.98 13.81
C TYR A 317 -9.31 -4.62 13.15
N ILE A 318 -8.23 -3.94 13.56
CA ILE A 318 -7.79 -2.67 12.96
C ILE A 318 -6.29 -2.77 12.64
N ILE A 319 -5.93 -2.51 11.39
CA ILE A 319 -4.55 -2.37 10.90
C ILE A 319 -4.25 -0.88 10.83
N ILE A 320 -3.22 -0.40 11.55
CA ILE A 320 -2.81 1.01 11.56
C ILE A 320 -1.38 1.10 11.07
N VAL A 321 -1.17 1.80 9.95
CA VAL A 321 0.09 1.89 9.22
C VAL A 321 0.34 3.30 8.68
N GLY A 322 1.41 3.45 7.92
CA GLY A 322 1.82 4.70 7.26
C GLY A 322 2.98 5.37 7.97
N GLY A 323 3.66 6.27 7.25
CA GLY A 323 4.89 6.90 7.76
C GLY A 323 4.73 7.69 9.06
N THR A 324 3.56 8.26 9.31
CA THR A 324 3.27 9.03 10.52
C THR A 324 3.22 8.16 11.80
N THR A 325 2.95 6.85 11.66
CA THR A 325 2.91 5.92 12.81
C THR A 325 4.29 5.63 13.42
N GLU A 326 5.36 6.08 12.77
CA GLU A 326 6.74 5.91 13.25
C GLU A 326 7.17 6.95 14.30
N VAL A 327 6.35 7.97 14.56
CA VAL A 327 6.62 8.91 15.67
C VAL A 327 6.65 8.13 16.97
N ARG A 328 7.69 8.35 17.77
CA ARG A 328 7.89 7.61 19.04
C ARG A 328 6.67 7.69 19.93
N ASP A 329 6.35 6.62 20.63
CA ASP A 329 5.18 6.50 21.51
C ASP A 329 3.81 6.60 20.83
N PHE A 330 3.75 6.43 19.51
CA PHE A 330 2.49 6.44 18.74
C PHE A 330 1.49 5.39 19.27
N SER A 331 1.98 4.23 19.72
CA SER A 331 1.16 3.16 20.28
C SER A 331 0.32 3.60 21.50
N LEU A 332 0.81 4.54 22.30
CA LEU A 332 0.08 5.05 23.46
C LEU A 332 -1.16 5.84 23.05
N VAL A 333 -1.06 6.61 21.97
CA VAL A 333 -2.22 7.35 21.44
C VAL A 333 -3.24 6.41 20.80
N VAL A 334 -2.77 5.36 20.11
CA VAL A 334 -3.65 4.32 19.57
C VAL A 334 -4.40 3.61 20.70
N GLU A 335 -3.71 3.23 21.77
CA GLU A 335 -4.31 2.60 22.96
C GLU A 335 -5.40 3.49 23.60
N GLU A 336 -5.15 4.80 23.67
CA GLU A 336 -6.10 5.76 24.23
C GLU A 336 -7.40 5.86 23.40
N ILE A 337 -7.29 5.81 22.05
CA ILE A 337 -8.42 6.01 21.13
C ILE A 337 -9.17 4.70 20.82
N PHE A 338 -8.44 3.61 20.61
CA PHE A 338 -9.00 2.34 20.14
C PHE A 338 -9.02 1.24 21.19
N GLY A 339 -8.32 1.42 22.32
CA GLY A 339 -8.21 0.42 23.38
C GLY A 339 -6.88 -0.34 23.37
N LYS A 340 -6.61 -1.07 24.45
CA LYS A 340 -5.30 -1.70 24.72
C LYS A 340 -4.92 -2.82 23.77
N ASP A 341 -5.89 -3.44 23.14
CA ASP A 341 -5.67 -4.59 22.25
C ASP A 341 -5.25 -4.15 20.84
N ILE A 342 -5.45 -2.87 20.48
CA ILE A 342 -5.07 -2.34 19.19
C ILE A 342 -3.70 -1.67 19.25
N LYS A 343 -2.82 -2.06 18.33
CA LYS A 343 -1.47 -1.49 18.20
C LYS A 343 -1.17 -1.16 16.75
N PRO A 344 -0.34 -0.13 16.49
CA PRO A 344 0.15 0.12 15.14
C PRO A 344 0.98 -1.08 14.67
N CYS A 345 0.81 -1.45 13.42
CA CYS A 345 1.60 -2.50 12.79
C CYS A 345 3.04 -2.05 12.57
N LYS A 346 3.95 -3.00 12.45
CA LYS A 346 5.38 -2.74 12.20
C LYS A 346 5.87 -3.60 11.06
N MET A 347 6.58 -2.96 10.13
CA MET A 347 7.25 -3.63 9.03
C MET A 347 8.46 -4.42 9.52
N ASN A 348 8.62 -5.65 9.03
CA ASN A 348 9.73 -6.54 9.40
C ASN A 348 10.66 -6.88 8.24
N GLU A 349 10.29 -6.55 7.00
CA GLU A 349 11.05 -6.88 5.80
C GLU A 349 12.44 -6.21 5.80
N ILE A 350 13.49 -7.02 5.65
CA ILE A 350 14.87 -6.52 5.60
C ILE A 350 15.03 -5.56 4.42
N GLY A 351 15.52 -4.35 4.69
CA GLY A 351 15.65 -3.27 3.71
C GLY A 351 14.45 -2.31 3.65
N CYS A 352 13.28 -2.69 4.21
CA CYS A 352 12.05 -1.89 4.19
C CYS A 352 11.31 -1.88 5.53
N ARG A 353 12.03 -1.78 6.65
CA ARG A 353 11.45 -1.85 8.01
C ARG A 353 10.61 -0.65 8.44
N HIS A 354 10.53 0.40 7.65
CA HIS A 354 9.74 1.59 7.98
C HIS A 354 8.32 1.45 7.40
N ASN A 355 7.29 1.76 8.18
CA ASN A 355 5.87 1.63 7.80
C ASN A 355 5.46 2.39 6.52
N LYS A 356 6.27 3.33 6.04
CA LYS A 356 6.04 3.98 4.73
C LYS A 356 6.11 3.02 3.54
N TYR A 357 6.70 1.82 3.71
CA TYR A 357 6.82 0.80 2.66
C TYR A 357 5.68 -0.22 2.65
N SER A 358 4.78 -0.20 3.64
CA SER A 358 3.70 -1.19 3.78
C SER A 358 2.91 -1.38 2.48
N THR A 359 2.48 -0.30 1.86
CA THR A 359 1.65 -0.33 0.66
C THR A 359 2.39 -0.93 -0.55
N VAL A 360 3.67 -0.59 -0.77
CA VAL A 360 4.43 -1.13 -1.92
C VAL A 360 4.72 -2.61 -1.78
N ILE A 361 4.98 -3.09 -0.56
CA ILE A 361 5.26 -4.51 -0.30
C ILE A 361 3.96 -5.31 -0.31
N GLY A 362 2.92 -4.80 0.33
CA GLY A 362 1.60 -5.43 0.31
C GLY A 362 1.01 -5.55 -1.09
N THR A 363 1.33 -4.60 -1.99
CA THR A 363 0.95 -4.71 -3.42
C THR A 363 1.60 -5.92 -4.08
N ILE A 364 2.85 -6.25 -3.77
CA ILE A 364 3.55 -7.45 -4.29
C ILE A 364 2.83 -8.70 -3.79
N LYS A 365 2.52 -8.77 -2.48
CA LYS A 365 1.81 -9.91 -1.86
C LYS A 365 0.41 -10.09 -2.46
N TYR A 366 -0.34 -8.99 -2.62
CA TYR A 366 -1.66 -9.02 -3.25
C TYR A 366 -1.61 -9.50 -4.70
N PHE A 367 -0.67 -8.99 -5.49
CA PHE A 367 -0.53 -9.37 -6.89
C PHE A 367 -0.20 -10.85 -7.05
N HIS A 368 0.69 -11.39 -6.23
CA HIS A 368 1.00 -12.82 -6.21
C HIS A 368 -0.24 -13.66 -5.91
N ASP A 369 -1.02 -13.30 -4.89
CA ASP A 369 -2.29 -13.99 -4.56
C ASP A 369 -3.28 -13.94 -5.74
N LYS A 370 -3.40 -12.78 -6.39
CA LYS A 370 -4.23 -12.56 -7.58
C LYS A 370 -3.78 -13.40 -8.79
N LEU A 371 -2.48 -13.68 -8.96
CA LEU A 371 -1.94 -14.50 -10.05
C LEU A 371 -2.43 -15.94 -9.98
N SER A 372 -2.77 -16.47 -8.82
CA SER A 372 -3.29 -17.82 -8.66
C SER A 372 -4.58 -18.08 -9.46
N PHE A 373 -5.30 -17.02 -9.85
CA PHE A 373 -6.53 -17.05 -10.65
C PHE A 373 -6.31 -16.74 -12.14
N ARG A 374 -5.07 -16.43 -12.58
CA ARG A 374 -4.79 -16.03 -13.96
C ARG A 374 -4.22 -17.19 -14.78
N VAL A 375 -4.71 -17.34 -16.00
CA VAL A 375 -4.23 -18.35 -16.97
C VAL A 375 -2.86 -17.95 -17.56
N ARG A 376 -2.54 -16.66 -17.62
CA ARG A 376 -1.24 -16.12 -18.03
C ARG A 376 -0.66 -15.30 -16.88
N LEU A 377 0.52 -15.68 -16.47
CA LEU A 377 1.31 -14.92 -15.51
C LEU A 377 1.79 -13.62 -16.19
N ALA A 378 1.33 -12.48 -15.68
CA ALA A 378 1.78 -11.16 -16.13
C ALA A 378 2.88 -10.68 -15.18
N TYR A 379 4.14 -11.00 -15.47
CA TYR A 379 5.27 -10.54 -14.65
C TYR A 379 5.55 -9.06 -14.89
N THR A 380 6.06 -8.39 -13.87
CA THR A 380 6.51 -7.00 -13.99
C THR A 380 7.90 -6.87 -14.62
N MET A 381 8.60 -8.00 -14.81
CA MET A 381 9.88 -8.07 -15.49
C MET A 381 9.86 -9.12 -16.60
N ASP A 382 10.57 -8.86 -17.68
CA ASP A 382 10.74 -9.81 -18.78
C ASP A 382 11.52 -11.06 -18.30
N GLU A 383 11.23 -12.22 -18.88
CA GLU A 383 11.85 -13.51 -18.53
C GLU A 383 13.39 -13.46 -18.58
N ASN A 384 13.95 -12.78 -19.58
CA ASN A 384 15.40 -12.60 -19.70
C ASN A 384 15.98 -11.78 -18.55
N ASN A 385 15.34 -10.68 -18.15
CA ASN A 385 15.77 -9.83 -17.04
C ASN A 385 15.64 -10.59 -15.70
N GLN A 386 14.62 -11.42 -15.53
CA GLN A 386 14.47 -12.28 -14.35
C GLN A 386 15.63 -13.27 -14.25
N ASN A 387 16.00 -13.90 -15.38
CA ASN A 387 17.11 -14.84 -15.45
C ASN A 387 18.47 -14.17 -15.18
N GLU A 388 18.69 -12.95 -15.66
CA GLU A 388 19.90 -12.16 -15.36
C GLU A 388 20.02 -11.87 -13.87
N ILE A 389 18.96 -11.40 -13.22
CA ILE A 389 18.94 -11.13 -11.77
C ILE A 389 19.14 -12.42 -10.98
N ALA A 390 18.50 -13.52 -11.36
CA ALA A 390 18.66 -14.82 -10.73
C ALA A 390 20.10 -15.33 -10.85
N ASN A 391 20.75 -15.14 -12.00
CA ASN A 391 22.15 -15.50 -12.23
C ASN A 391 23.13 -14.65 -11.43
N ILE A 392 22.85 -13.34 -11.26
CA ILE A 392 23.64 -12.45 -10.39
C ILE A 392 23.52 -12.91 -8.94
N LYS A 393 22.31 -13.25 -8.49
CA LYS A 393 22.07 -13.76 -7.12
C LYS A 393 22.78 -15.10 -6.88
N SER A 394 22.79 -16.00 -7.86
CA SER A 394 23.48 -17.29 -7.74
C SER A 394 25.00 -17.12 -7.62
N LYS A 395 25.58 -16.11 -8.30
CA LYS A 395 27.00 -15.76 -8.15
C LYS A 395 27.31 -15.10 -6.80
N ASN A 396 26.36 -14.37 -6.23
CA ASN A 396 26.50 -13.71 -4.92
C ASN A 396 26.09 -14.61 -3.75
N SER A 397 25.24 -15.63 -3.96
CA SER A 397 24.84 -16.59 -2.92
C SER A 397 26.05 -17.38 -2.39
N ASN A 398 27.03 -17.65 -3.24
CA ASN A 398 28.28 -18.28 -2.80
C ASN A 398 29.10 -17.40 -1.82
N ILE A 399 28.88 -16.08 -1.79
CA ILE A 399 29.50 -15.17 -0.83
C ILE A 399 28.66 -15.07 0.44
N LEU A 400 27.33 -15.05 0.31
CA LEU A 400 26.40 -15.02 1.45
C LEU A 400 26.35 -16.34 2.21
N GLU A 401 26.43 -17.49 1.51
CA GLU A 401 26.57 -18.81 2.15
C GLU A 401 27.89 -18.92 2.91
N LYS A 402 28.99 -18.36 2.38
CA LYS A 402 30.27 -18.28 3.11
C LYS A 402 30.18 -17.36 4.34
N ILE A 403 29.42 -16.27 4.28
CA ILE A 403 29.20 -15.38 5.44
C ILE A 403 28.26 -16.03 6.46
N HIS A 404 27.24 -16.75 6.02
CA HIS A 404 26.31 -17.47 6.92
C HIS A 404 27.03 -18.60 7.68
N GLY A 405 27.89 -19.38 7.00
CA GLY A 405 28.71 -20.40 7.64
C GLY A 405 29.74 -19.84 8.65
N TYR A 406 30.13 -18.56 8.51
CA TYR A 406 31.06 -17.92 9.44
C TYR A 406 30.43 -17.41 10.75
N PHE A 407 29.09 -17.26 10.79
CA PHE A 407 28.36 -16.69 11.94
C PHE A 407 27.45 -17.70 12.67
N PHE A 408 27.28 -18.91 12.13
CA PHE A 408 26.32 -19.90 12.66
C PHE A 408 26.85 -21.34 12.74
N GLU A 409 28.17 -21.56 12.58
CA GLU A 409 28.90 -22.72 13.08
C GLU A 409 29.75 -22.24 14.32
#